data_870b5d57fa20f5b7af88a04359bab2b5
#
_entry.id   870b5d57fa20f5b7af88a04359bab2b5
#
_cell.length_a   1.000
_cell.length_b   1.000
_cell.length_c   1.000
_cell.angle_alpha   90.00
_cell.angle_beta   90.00
_cell.angle_gamma   90.00
#
_symmetry.space_group_name_H-M   'P 1'
#
loop_
_entity.id
_entity.type
_entity.pdbx_description
1 polymer ?
#
loop_
_entity_poly.entity_id
_entity_poly.type
_entity_poly.pdbx_seq_one_letter_code
_entity_poly.pdbx_strand_id
1 'polypeptide(L)'
;MRRRTDDHWLVHCDNGWRSRLPVRRWHGPAEPAVAALVDRCAGPTLDLGCGPGRLTLALTRAGLTAVGVDISAQAVRLTRARGAVALQRDVFAALPAEGRWAHVLLIDGNIGIGGDPGVLLGRCHDLLRPGGTVLVELEPPGPGLWRGRAQLAVQAVGGGSRLGPPFRWARLDTMAVAAVASAAGFTVREVFHLDCRWFGELTAHGSGVLDPRSGHPVVDR
;
A
#
# COMPACT_ATOMS: atom_id res chain seq x y z
N MET A 1 18.47 16.82 -24.94
CA MET A 1 17.37 16.04 -25.55
C MET A 1 16.70 15.24 -24.44
N ARG A 2 15.54 15.68 -23.90
CA ARG A 2 14.81 14.97 -22.84
C ARG A 2 14.21 13.71 -23.45
N ARG A 3 14.63 12.50 -23.01
CA ARG A 3 13.95 11.26 -23.37
C ARG A 3 12.49 11.40 -22.95
N ARG A 4 11.56 11.36 -23.91
CA ARG A 4 10.11 11.23 -23.63
C ARG A 4 9.97 9.90 -22.89
N THR A 5 9.68 9.95 -21.59
CA THR A 5 9.31 8.77 -20.84
C THR A 5 7.97 8.31 -21.38
N ASP A 6 7.89 7.04 -21.77
CA ASP A 6 6.64 6.42 -22.18
C ASP A 6 5.57 6.63 -21.11
N ASP A 7 4.37 7.01 -21.52
CA ASP A 7 3.25 7.16 -20.60
C ASP A 7 2.73 5.78 -20.21
N HIS A 8 2.67 5.55 -18.92
CA HIS A 8 2.16 4.31 -18.35
C HIS A 8 0.74 4.52 -17.82
N TRP A 9 -0.13 3.56 -18.07
CA TRP A 9 -1.53 3.59 -17.68
C TRP A 9 -1.93 2.29 -17.02
N LEU A 10 -2.83 2.37 -16.03
CA LEU A 10 -3.62 1.25 -15.56
C LEU A 10 -4.95 1.29 -16.30
N VAL A 11 -5.33 0.18 -16.91
CA VAL A 11 -6.56 0.05 -17.71
C VAL A 11 -7.40 -1.06 -17.13
N HIS A 12 -8.67 -0.78 -16.77
CA HIS A 12 -9.63 -1.80 -16.34
C HIS A 12 -10.09 -2.62 -17.53
N CYS A 13 -10.12 -3.94 -17.37
CA CYS A 13 -10.48 -4.85 -18.46
C CYS A 13 -11.99 -4.89 -18.75
N ASP A 14 -12.84 -4.55 -17.77
CA ASP A 14 -14.30 -4.63 -17.83
C ASP A 14 -14.94 -3.42 -18.51
N ASN A 15 -14.43 -2.22 -18.26
CA ASN A 15 -15.05 -0.96 -18.71
C ASN A 15 -14.08 -0.01 -19.42
N GLY A 16 -12.81 -0.40 -19.60
CA GLY A 16 -11.80 0.41 -20.27
C GLY A 16 -11.38 1.67 -19.52
N TRP A 17 -11.82 1.85 -18.26
CA TRP A 17 -11.38 2.98 -17.43
C TRP A 17 -9.87 3.03 -17.34
N ARG A 18 -9.30 4.23 -17.43
CA ARG A 18 -7.84 4.42 -17.48
C ARG A 18 -7.39 5.42 -16.44
N SER A 19 -6.31 5.08 -15.73
CA SER A 19 -5.59 5.98 -14.85
C SER A 19 -4.13 6.07 -15.26
N ARG A 20 -3.60 7.27 -15.37
CA ARG A 20 -2.18 7.47 -15.65
C ARG A 20 -1.36 7.14 -14.41
N LEU A 21 -0.35 6.28 -14.58
CA LEU A 21 0.54 5.92 -13.50
C LEU A 21 1.60 6.99 -13.28
N PRO A 22 1.83 7.44 -12.04
CA PRO A 22 2.77 8.51 -11.74
C PRO A 22 4.23 8.00 -11.64
N VAL A 23 4.70 7.29 -12.66
CA VAL A 23 6.01 6.62 -12.67
C VAL A 23 7.17 7.58 -12.35
N ARG A 24 7.08 8.84 -12.80
CA ARG A 24 8.08 9.85 -12.46
C ARG A 24 8.14 10.13 -10.96
N ARG A 25 6.98 10.16 -10.28
CA ARG A 25 6.89 10.34 -8.83
C ARG A 25 7.54 9.16 -8.10
N TRP A 26 7.31 7.93 -8.56
CA TRP A 26 7.92 6.76 -7.93
C TRP A 26 9.46 6.77 -7.99
N HIS A 27 10.01 7.30 -9.09
CA HIS A 27 11.45 7.45 -9.26
C HIS A 27 12.03 8.73 -8.66
N GLY A 28 11.19 9.67 -8.26
CA GLY A 28 11.58 10.96 -7.71
C GLY A 28 12.03 10.92 -6.25
N PRO A 29 12.37 12.08 -5.69
CA PRO A 29 12.56 12.24 -4.25
C PRO A 29 11.21 12.10 -3.51
N ALA A 30 11.28 12.00 -2.18
CA ALA A 30 10.10 12.07 -1.35
C ALA A 30 9.47 13.47 -1.45
N GLU A 31 8.17 13.52 -1.76
CA GLU A 31 7.37 14.75 -1.73
C GLU A 31 6.81 15.02 -0.32
N PRO A 32 6.23 16.21 -0.05
CA PRO A 32 5.70 16.56 1.29
C PRO A 32 4.71 15.54 1.85
N ALA A 33 3.83 14.96 1.03
CA ALA A 33 2.92 13.91 1.47
C ALA A 33 3.66 12.68 2.02
N VAL A 34 4.81 12.32 1.44
CA VAL A 34 5.64 11.22 1.95
C VAL A 34 6.24 11.57 3.30
N ALA A 35 6.73 12.80 3.49
CA ALA A 35 7.25 13.24 4.78
C ALA A 35 6.17 13.15 5.87
N ALA A 36 4.97 13.63 5.58
CA ALA A 36 3.84 13.55 6.53
C ALA A 36 3.42 12.10 6.86
N LEU A 37 3.57 11.15 5.92
CA LEU A 37 3.34 9.73 6.19
C LEU A 37 4.45 9.13 7.06
N VAL A 38 5.71 9.53 6.83
CA VAL A 38 6.86 9.11 7.64
C VAL A 38 6.71 9.60 9.09
N ASP A 39 6.26 10.85 9.29
CA ASP A 39 6.04 11.43 10.62
C ASP A 39 4.96 10.70 11.44
N ARG A 40 4.07 9.95 10.77
CA ARG A 40 3.06 9.09 11.43
C ARG A 40 3.63 7.71 11.83
N CYS A 41 4.84 7.38 11.41
CA CYS A 41 5.47 6.10 11.72
C CYS A 41 6.41 6.25 12.91
N ALA A 42 6.17 5.47 13.97
CA ALA A 42 6.96 5.51 15.22
C ALA A 42 7.63 4.17 15.54
N GLY A 43 7.91 3.33 14.53
CA GLY A 43 8.52 2.01 14.76
C GLY A 43 8.78 1.21 13.48
N PRO A 44 9.06 -0.09 13.60
CA PRO A 44 9.33 -0.95 12.45
C PRO A 44 8.19 -0.92 11.44
N THR A 45 8.51 -0.62 10.19
CA THR A 45 7.54 -0.34 9.12
C THR A 45 7.78 -1.20 7.89
N LEU A 46 6.71 -1.83 7.37
CA LEU A 46 6.68 -2.50 6.06
C LEU A 46 6.08 -1.59 4.99
N ASP A 47 6.76 -1.47 3.86
CA ASP A 47 6.28 -0.78 2.67
C ASP A 47 5.91 -1.83 1.62
N LEU A 48 4.62 -2.19 1.52
CA LEU A 48 4.12 -3.23 0.63
C LEU A 48 3.84 -2.69 -0.77
N GLY A 49 4.49 -3.27 -1.78
CA GLY A 49 4.54 -2.74 -3.13
C GLY A 49 5.48 -1.53 -3.21
N CYS A 50 6.65 -1.62 -2.60
CA CYS A 50 7.56 -0.48 -2.41
C CYS A 50 8.07 0.17 -3.71
N GLY A 51 7.91 -0.50 -4.85
CA GLY A 51 8.40 -0.01 -6.14
C GLY A 51 9.89 0.33 -6.09
N PRO A 52 10.33 1.48 -6.66
CA PRO A 52 11.73 1.92 -6.61
C PRO A 52 12.19 2.42 -5.22
N GLY A 53 11.40 2.27 -4.17
CA GLY A 53 11.79 2.45 -2.78
C GLY A 53 11.80 3.90 -2.29
N ARG A 54 11.00 4.78 -2.86
CA ARG A 54 10.90 6.19 -2.47
C ARG A 54 10.50 6.33 -0.99
N LEU A 55 9.48 5.60 -0.58
CA LEU A 55 8.93 5.62 0.77
C LEU A 55 9.84 4.87 1.75
N THR A 56 10.26 3.65 1.38
CA THR A 56 11.19 2.84 2.18
C THR A 56 12.47 3.62 2.51
N LEU A 57 13.03 4.36 1.51
CA LEU A 57 14.22 5.18 1.72
C LEU A 57 13.94 6.37 2.66
N ALA A 58 12.77 7.01 2.54
CA ALA A 58 12.40 8.13 3.40
C ALA A 58 12.32 7.68 4.88
N LEU A 59 11.67 6.53 5.14
CA LEU A 59 11.61 5.91 6.47
C LEU A 59 13.00 5.59 7.02
N THR A 60 13.87 4.97 6.19
CA THR A 60 15.26 4.65 6.58
C THR A 60 16.04 5.91 6.94
N ARG A 61 15.88 7.00 6.16
CA ARG A 61 16.55 8.29 6.43
C ARG A 61 16.03 8.99 7.68
N ALA A 62 14.79 8.73 8.05
CA ALA A 62 14.21 9.18 9.33
C ALA A 62 14.67 8.33 10.53
N GLY A 63 15.58 7.36 10.32
CA GLY A 63 16.10 6.50 11.39
C GLY A 63 15.20 5.33 11.78
N LEU A 64 14.15 5.07 10.99
CA LEU A 64 13.22 3.97 11.25
C LEU A 64 13.72 2.65 10.64
N THR A 65 13.45 1.55 11.32
CA THR A 65 13.59 0.21 10.73
C THR A 65 12.51 0.05 9.66
N ALA A 66 12.90 0.04 8.38
CA ALA A 66 11.98 -0.06 7.27
C ALA A 66 12.39 -1.16 6.30
N VAL A 67 11.43 -1.93 5.79
CA VAL A 67 11.63 -2.96 4.77
C VAL A 67 10.59 -2.79 3.67
N GLY A 68 11.06 -2.61 2.43
CA GLY A 68 10.22 -2.64 1.25
C GLY A 68 9.97 -4.08 0.80
N VAL A 69 8.77 -4.36 0.33
CA VAL A 69 8.41 -5.65 -0.28
C VAL A 69 7.83 -5.40 -1.66
N ASP A 70 8.36 -6.05 -2.68
CA ASP A 70 7.84 -5.95 -4.05
C ASP A 70 8.06 -7.27 -4.80
N ILE A 71 7.14 -7.61 -5.69
CA ILE A 71 7.27 -8.80 -6.54
C ILE A 71 8.26 -8.57 -7.69
N SER A 72 8.48 -7.31 -8.08
CA SER A 72 9.36 -6.92 -9.17
C SER A 72 10.83 -6.93 -8.75
N ALA A 73 11.61 -7.84 -9.33
CA ALA A 73 13.06 -7.88 -9.13
C ALA A 73 13.74 -6.54 -9.48
N GLN A 74 13.22 -5.82 -10.49
CA GLN A 74 13.74 -4.52 -10.88
C GLN A 74 13.48 -3.46 -9.81
N ALA A 75 12.27 -3.41 -9.26
CA ALA A 75 11.89 -2.51 -8.17
C ALA A 75 12.81 -2.73 -6.95
N VAL A 76 12.96 -3.97 -6.53
CA VAL A 76 13.83 -4.35 -5.41
C VAL A 76 15.29 -3.94 -5.64
N ARG A 77 15.84 -4.19 -6.84
CA ARG A 77 17.20 -3.74 -7.18
C ARG A 77 17.35 -2.22 -7.06
N LEU A 78 16.37 -1.46 -7.55
CA LEU A 78 16.38 0.01 -7.48
C LEU A 78 16.30 0.50 -6.03
N THR A 79 15.47 -0.11 -5.20
CA THR A 79 15.34 0.21 -3.78
C THR A 79 16.65 -0.03 -3.05
N ARG A 80 17.28 -1.18 -3.27
CA ARG A 80 18.60 -1.53 -2.67
C ARG A 80 19.71 -0.59 -3.17
N ALA A 81 19.72 -0.24 -4.44
CA ALA A 81 20.69 0.71 -5.01
C ALA A 81 20.58 2.12 -4.41
N ARG A 82 19.43 2.46 -3.84
CA ARG A 82 19.22 3.71 -3.09
C ARG A 82 19.65 3.63 -1.63
N GLY A 83 20.05 2.46 -1.14
CA GLY A 83 20.50 2.23 0.24
C GLY A 83 19.38 1.82 1.21
N ALA A 84 18.20 1.45 0.71
CA ALA A 84 17.13 0.92 1.54
C ALA A 84 17.04 -0.62 1.48
N VAL A 85 16.50 -1.23 2.53
CA VAL A 85 16.29 -2.69 2.58
C VAL A 85 15.02 -3.05 1.82
N ALA A 86 15.11 -4.04 0.93
CA ALA A 86 13.94 -4.53 0.21
C ALA A 86 14.00 -6.04 -0.03
N LEU A 87 12.84 -6.68 -0.07
CA LEU A 87 12.67 -8.12 -0.31
C LEU A 87 11.87 -8.31 -1.61
N GLN A 88 12.38 -9.21 -2.47
CA GLN A 88 11.59 -9.66 -3.62
C GLN A 88 10.68 -10.79 -3.17
N ARG A 89 9.43 -10.46 -2.87
CA ARG A 89 8.42 -11.41 -2.42
C ARG A 89 7.03 -10.98 -2.82
N ASP A 90 6.13 -11.97 -2.95
CA ASP A 90 4.69 -11.72 -2.93
C ASP A 90 4.29 -11.29 -1.50
N VAL A 91 3.46 -10.27 -1.38
CA VAL A 91 2.98 -9.75 -0.09
C VAL A 91 2.15 -10.79 0.69
N PHE A 92 1.54 -11.75 -0.02
CA PHE A 92 0.78 -12.86 0.56
C PHE A 92 1.65 -14.05 0.97
N ALA A 93 2.92 -14.09 0.57
CA ALA A 93 3.86 -15.10 1.03
C ALA A 93 4.38 -14.77 2.44
N ALA A 94 5.06 -15.74 3.08
CA ALA A 94 5.70 -15.52 4.38
C ALA A 94 6.72 -14.37 4.32
N LEU A 95 6.59 -13.42 5.24
CA LEU A 95 7.47 -12.26 5.40
C LEU A 95 8.19 -12.32 6.76
N PRO A 96 9.34 -11.67 6.90
CA PRO A 96 10.04 -11.65 8.19
C PRO A 96 9.25 -10.87 9.25
N ALA A 97 9.39 -11.27 10.51
CA ALA A 97 8.84 -10.58 11.68
C ALA A 97 7.32 -10.36 11.62
N GLU A 98 6.56 -11.32 11.09
CA GLU A 98 5.09 -11.31 11.14
C GLU A 98 4.61 -11.14 12.58
N GLY A 99 3.55 -10.35 12.78
CA GLY A 99 3.01 -10.02 14.09
C GLY A 99 3.86 -9.01 14.90
N ARG A 100 4.92 -8.42 14.32
CA ARG A 100 5.84 -7.51 15.04
C ARG A 100 5.96 -6.13 14.41
N TRP A 101 5.38 -5.91 13.24
CA TRP A 101 5.46 -4.62 12.57
C TRP A 101 4.56 -3.60 13.25
N ALA A 102 5.08 -2.39 13.47
CA ALA A 102 4.30 -1.29 14.02
C ALA A 102 3.39 -0.67 12.96
N HIS A 103 3.89 -0.60 11.73
CA HIS A 103 3.18 0.03 10.63
C HIS A 103 3.31 -0.78 9.34
N VAL A 104 2.25 -0.77 8.54
CA VAL A 104 2.23 -1.25 7.14
C VAL A 104 1.78 -0.09 6.26
N LEU A 105 2.49 0.14 5.14
CA LEU A 105 2.16 1.16 4.16
C LEU A 105 1.60 0.52 2.88
N LEU A 106 0.47 1.03 2.39
CA LEU A 106 -0.19 0.68 1.14
C LEU A 106 -0.41 1.95 0.32
N ILE A 107 0.64 2.46 -0.30
CA ILE A 107 0.65 3.77 -0.97
C ILE A 107 0.72 3.60 -2.49
N ASP A 108 0.41 4.65 -3.24
CA ASP A 108 0.37 4.67 -4.72
C ASP A 108 -0.61 3.64 -5.32
N GLY A 109 -1.76 3.43 -4.65
CA GLY A 109 -2.82 2.52 -5.08
C GLY A 109 -2.61 1.06 -4.66
N ASN A 110 -1.60 0.76 -3.84
CA ASN A 110 -1.25 -0.61 -3.44
C ASN A 110 -2.34 -1.35 -2.64
N ILE A 111 -3.37 -0.65 -2.16
CA ILE A 111 -4.58 -1.30 -1.63
C ILE A 111 -5.26 -2.23 -2.65
N GLY A 112 -4.97 -2.06 -3.93
CA GLY A 112 -5.46 -2.89 -5.02
C GLY A 112 -4.72 -4.22 -5.22
N ILE A 113 -3.59 -4.45 -4.57
CA ILE A 113 -2.78 -5.66 -4.72
C ILE A 113 -3.61 -6.91 -4.40
N GLY A 114 -3.55 -7.92 -5.28
CA GLY A 114 -4.33 -9.16 -5.16
C GLY A 114 -5.79 -9.04 -5.60
N GLY A 115 -6.30 -7.81 -5.82
CA GLY A 115 -7.65 -7.55 -6.31
C GLY A 115 -8.74 -7.62 -5.25
N ASP A 116 -8.40 -7.77 -3.98
CA ASP A 116 -9.34 -7.71 -2.86
C ASP A 116 -8.74 -6.98 -1.66
N PRO A 117 -9.17 -5.72 -1.39
CA PRO A 117 -8.71 -4.94 -0.26
C PRO A 117 -8.95 -5.59 1.10
N GLY A 118 -10.05 -6.33 1.26
CA GLY A 118 -10.35 -7.03 2.52
C GLY A 118 -9.33 -8.14 2.81
N VAL A 119 -8.99 -8.93 1.79
CA VAL A 119 -7.95 -9.99 1.91
C VAL A 119 -6.58 -9.36 2.18
N LEU A 120 -6.25 -8.26 1.50
CA LEU A 120 -4.97 -7.57 1.71
C LEU A 120 -4.88 -6.96 3.12
N LEU A 121 -5.95 -6.33 3.62
CA LEU A 121 -5.99 -5.80 4.99
C LEU A 121 -5.91 -6.93 6.02
N GLY A 122 -6.59 -8.07 5.80
CA GLY A 122 -6.43 -9.26 6.64
C GLY A 122 -4.96 -9.70 6.71
N ARG A 123 -4.26 -9.71 5.56
CA ARG A 123 -2.82 -9.98 5.53
C ARG A 123 -2.01 -8.92 6.30
N CYS A 124 -2.36 -7.65 6.20
CA CYS A 124 -1.72 -6.60 7.00
C CYS A 124 -1.93 -6.81 8.50
N HIS A 125 -3.11 -7.30 8.90
CA HIS A 125 -3.40 -7.64 10.29
C HIS A 125 -2.45 -8.72 10.82
N ASP A 126 -2.17 -9.77 10.04
CA ASP A 126 -1.22 -10.84 10.42
C ASP A 126 0.22 -10.33 10.56
N LEU A 127 0.59 -9.30 9.80
CA LEU A 127 1.91 -8.69 9.82
C LEU A 127 2.12 -7.75 11.01
N LEU A 128 1.06 -7.10 11.46
CA LEU A 128 1.10 -6.08 12.49
C LEU A 128 1.14 -6.67 13.89
N ARG A 129 1.84 -5.98 14.79
CA ARG A 129 1.66 -6.21 16.24
C ARG A 129 0.27 -5.72 16.68
N PRO A 130 -0.24 -6.19 17.82
CA PRO A 130 -1.45 -5.63 18.42
C PRO A 130 -1.38 -4.10 18.50
N GLY A 131 -2.42 -3.41 18.06
CA GLY A 131 -2.48 -1.95 18.01
C GLY A 131 -1.59 -1.29 16.94
N GLY A 132 -0.98 -2.09 16.06
CA GLY A 132 -0.26 -1.58 14.89
C GLY A 132 -1.19 -0.92 13.87
N THR A 133 -0.65 -0.14 12.93
CA THR A 133 -1.47 0.64 12.00
C THR A 133 -1.14 0.34 10.53
N VAL A 134 -2.15 0.51 9.69
CA VAL A 134 -1.99 0.60 8.23
C VAL A 134 -2.18 2.05 7.81
N LEU A 135 -1.22 2.61 7.09
CA LEU A 135 -1.39 3.85 6.33
C LEU A 135 -1.69 3.47 4.88
N VAL A 136 -2.86 3.83 4.41
CA VAL A 136 -3.35 3.45 3.08
C VAL A 136 -3.70 4.67 2.25
N GLU A 137 -3.27 4.68 0.98
CA GLU A 137 -3.77 5.66 0.02
C GLU A 137 -5.10 5.19 -0.55
N LEU A 138 -6.05 6.12 -0.59
CA LEU A 138 -7.43 5.90 -1.00
C LEU A 138 -7.76 6.71 -2.25
N GLU A 139 -8.74 6.27 -3.00
CA GLU A 139 -9.36 7.10 -4.04
C GLU A 139 -10.19 8.22 -3.39
N PRO A 140 -10.38 9.35 -4.10
CA PRO A 140 -11.32 10.38 -3.65
C PRO A 140 -12.74 9.82 -3.51
N PRO A 141 -13.63 10.49 -2.75
CA PRO A 141 -15.02 10.05 -2.60
C PRO A 141 -15.72 9.84 -3.95
N GLY A 142 -16.40 8.72 -4.13
CA GLY A 142 -17.23 8.49 -5.31
C GLY A 142 -17.44 7.04 -5.72
N PRO A 143 -16.43 6.31 -6.26
CA PRO A 143 -16.66 5.00 -6.88
C PRO A 143 -16.87 3.86 -5.89
N GLY A 144 -16.65 4.07 -4.59
CA GLY A 144 -16.76 3.02 -3.59
C GLY A 144 -15.62 2.00 -3.67
N LEU A 145 -15.99 0.74 -3.69
CA LEU A 145 -15.08 -0.39 -3.87
C LEU A 145 -15.26 -1.00 -5.26
N TRP A 146 -14.21 -0.96 -6.07
CA TRP A 146 -14.15 -1.71 -7.32
C TRP A 146 -13.16 -2.88 -7.21
N ARG A 147 -13.56 -4.03 -7.71
CA ARG A 147 -12.72 -5.23 -7.84
C ARG A 147 -12.81 -5.75 -9.27
N GLY A 148 -11.69 -6.08 -9.88
CA GLY A 148 -11.71 -6.57 -11.25
C GLY A 148 -10.35 -7.01 -11.76
N ARG A 149 -10.18 -6.95 -13.06
CA ARG A 149 -8.91 -7.18 -13.75
C ARG A 149 -8.45 -5.88 -14.39
N ALA A 150 -7.15 -5.62 -14.28
CA ALA A 150 -6.51 -4.48 -14.91
C ALA A 150 -5.30 -4.94 -15.74
N GLN A 151 -4.85 -4.08 -16.64
CA GLN A 151 -3.65 -4.27 -17.45
C GLN A 151 -2.79 -3.01 -17.36
N LEU A 152 -1.49 -3.18 -17.41
CA LEU A 152 -0.57 -2.07 -17.66
C LEU A 152 -0.55 -1.77 -19.16
N ALA A 153 -0.73 -0.51 -19.50
CA ALA A 153 -0.58 -0.03 -20.87
C ALA A 153 0.62 0.93 -20.94
N VAL A 154 1.49 0.71 -21.90
CA VAL A 154 2.61 1.61 -22.20
C VAL A 154 2.37 2.23 -23.57
N GLN A 155 2.30 3.56 -23.63
CA GLN A 155 2.13 4.28 -24.87
C GLN A 155 3.49 4.48 -25.54
N ALA A 156 3.65 3.91 -26.74
CA ALA A 156 4.90 4.01 -27.49
C ALA A 156 5.04 5.40 -28.15
N VAL A 157 6.27 5.84 -28.29
CA VAL A 157 6.62 7.03 -29.10
C VAL A 157 6.31 6.70 -30.57
N GLY A 158 5.37 7.41 -31.18
CA GLY A 158 4.95 7.17 -32.58
C GLY A 158 3.53 6.62 -32.75
N GLY A 159 2.80 6.44 -31.64
CA GLY A 159 1.41 5.97 -31.64
C GLY A 159 1.29 4.45 -31.42
N GLY A 160 0.20 4.07 -30.79
CA GLY A 160 -0.06 2.71 -30.34
C GLY A 160 0.21 2.50 -28.86
N SER A 161 -0.49 1.57 -28.21
CA SER A 161 -0.22 1.17 -26.85
C SER A 161 0.01 -0.35 -26.77
N ARG A 162 1.01 -0.74 -25.98
CA ARG A 162 1.23 -2.14 -25.62
C ARG A 162 0.53 -2.43 -24.31
N LEU A 163 -0.31 -3.45 -24.30
CA LEU A 163 -0.95 -3.95 -23.09
C LEU A 163 -0.15 -5.12 -22.54
N GLY A 164 0.09 -5.09 -21.23
CA GLY A 164 0.62 -6.22 -20.48
C GLY A 164 -0.45 -7.29 -20.23
N PRO A 165 -0.09 -8.43 -19.62
CA PRO A 165 -1.05 -9.44 -19.21
C PRO A 165 -2.02 -8.86 -18.18
N PRO A 166 -3.29 -9.31 -18.14
CA PRO A 166 -4.24 -8.88 -17.13
C PRO A 166 -3.95 -9.51 -15.77
N PHE A 167 -4.11 -8.72 -14.70
CA PHE A 167 -3.94 -9.13 -13.31
C PHE A 167 -5.14 -8.68 -12.47
N ARG A 168 -5.32 -9.29 -11.31
CA ARG A 168 -6.35 -8.86 -10.35
C ARG A 168 -5.94 -7.54 -9.70
N TRP A 169 -6.88 -6.61 -9.64
CA TRP A 169 -6.68 -5.31 -9.04
C TRP A 169 -7.96 -4.82 -8.37
N ALA A 170 -7.83 -3.92 -7.41
CA ALA A 170 -8.96 -3.25 -6.80
C ALA A 170 -8.69 -1.76 -6.61
N ARG A 171 -9.75 -1.00 -6.36
CA ARG A 171 -9.71 0.40 -5.95
C ARG A 171 -10.65 0.58 -4.78
N LEU A 172 -10.25 1.36 -3.80
CA LEU A 172 -11.02 1.63 -2.60
C LEU A 172 -11.01 3.13 -2.35
N ASP A 173 -12.19 3.71 -2.20
CA ASP A 173 -12.35 5.12 -1.89
C ASP A 173 -12.55 5.40 -0.39
N THR A 174 -12.57 6.68 -0.05
CA THR A 174 -12.76 7.15 1.33
C THR A 174 -14.15 6.81 1.91
N MET A 175 -15.16 6.57 1.08
CA MET A 175 -16.52 6.25 1.54
C MET A 175 -16.67 4.78 1.92
N ALA A 176 -15.97 3.89 1.21
CA ALA A 176 -16.07 2.45 1.42
C ALA A 176 -15.02 1.91 2.41
N VAL A 177 -13.96 2.67 2.74
CA VAL A 177 -12.85 2.18 3.56
C VAL A 177 -13.29 1.70 4.93
N ALA A 178 -14.25 2.34 5.60
CA ALA A 178 -14.69 1.99 6.94
C ALA A 178 -15.29 0.57 7.00
N ALA A 179 -16.15 0.23 6.04
CA ALA A 179 -16.77 -1.09 5.97
C ALA A 179 -15.73 -2.19 5.68
N VAL A 180 -14.81 -1.94 4.73
CA VAL A 180 -13.76 -2.90 4.36
C VAL A 180 -12.76 -3.10 5.51
N ALA A 181 -12.35 -2.01 6.18
CA ALA A 181 -11.44 -2.06 7.31
C ALA A 181 -12.05 -2.83 8.49
N SER A 182 -13.30 -2.53 8.86
CA SER A 182 -14.01 -3.22 9.95
C SER A 182 -14.11 -4.71 9.71
N ALA A 183 -14.45 -5.13 8.50
CA ALA A 183 -14.52 -6.56 8.13
C ALA A 183 -13.15 -7.27 8.20
N ALA A 184 -12.04 -6.52 8.09
CA ALA A 184 -10.68 -7.03 8.17
C ALA A 184 -10.03 -6.87 9.56
N GLY A 185 -10.78 -6.50 10.60
CA GLY A 185 -10.27 -6.35 11.97
C GLY A 185 -9.58 -5.01 12.25
N PHE A 186 -9.97 -3.95 11.55
CA PHE A 186 -9.43 -2.60 11.76
C PHE A 186 -10.51 -1.58 12.08
N THR A 187 -10.15 -0.58 12.87
CA THR A 187 -10.89 0.67 13.02
C THR A 187 -10.22 1.78 12.20
N VAL A 188 -10.99 2.54 11.44
CA VAL A 188 -10.50 3.77 10.79
C VAL A 188 -10.30 4.83 11.86
N ARG A 189 -9.05 5.21 12.09
CA ARG A 189 -8.70 6.27 13.04
C ARG A 189 -8.92 7.65 12.44
N GLU A 190 -8.48 7.82 11.21
CA GLU A 190 -8.56 9.09 10.49
C GLU A 190 -8.57 8.85 8.98
N VAL A 191 -9.31 9.69 8.25
CA VAL A 191 -9.18 9.88 6.81
C VAL A 191 -8.76 11.32 6.58
N PHE A 192 -7.66 11.53 5.87
CA PHE A 192 -7.06 12.85 5.67
C PHE A 192 -6.60 13.08 4.23
N HIS A 193 -6.40 14.34 3.89
CA HIS A 193 -6.06 14.78 2.53
C HIS A 193 -4.74 15.55 2.55
N LEU A 194 -3.79 15.14 1.70
CA LEU A 194 -2.48 15.79 1.52
C LEU A 194 -2.13 15.84 0.03
N ASP A 195 -1.69 16.97 -0.45
CA ASP A 195 -1.19 17.15 -1.83
C ASP A 195 -2.12 16.54 -2.90
N CYS A 196 -3.43 16.82 -2.82
CA CYS A 196 -4.47 16.28 -3.70
C CYS A 196 -4.59 14.74 -3.66
N ARG A 197 -4.18 14.09 -2.57
CA ARG A 197 -4.25 12.65 -2.33
C ARG A 197 -5.00 12.36 -1.02
N TRP A 198 -5.76 11.28 -1.01
CA TRP A 198 -6.50 10.83 0.16
C TRP A 198 -5.80 9.66 0.82
N PHE A 199 -5.76 9.69 2.15
CA PHE A 199 -5.14 8.65 2.95
C PHE A 199 -6.06 8.25 4.10
N GLY A 200 -5.91 7.01 4.55
CA GLY A 200 -6.52 6.49 5.76
C GLY A 200 -5.47 5.97 6.73
N GLU A 201 -5.66 6.21 8.01
CA GLU A 201 -4.94 5.54 9.09
C GLU A 201 -5.88 4.55 9.76
N LEU A 202 -5.55 3.26 9.68
CA LEU A 202 -6.34 2.16 10.20
C LEU A 202 -5.57 1.52 11.36
N THR A 203 -6.22 1.32 12.50
CA THR A 203 -5.61 0.64 13.67
C THR A 203 -6.13 -0.79 13.75
N ALA A 204 -5.23 -1.76 13.84
CA ALA A 204 -5.58 -3.16 14.05
C ALA A 204 -6.22 -3.33 15.42
N HIS A 205 -7.33 -4.05 15.47
CA HIS A 205 -7.91 -4.49 16.72
C HIS A 205 -6.88 -5.35 17.46
N GLY A 206 -6.71 -5.15 18.75
CA GLY A 206 -5.95 -6.06 19.58
C GLY A 206 -6.59 -7.45 19.47
N SER A 207 -5.78 -8.49 19.35
CA SER A 207 -6.28 -9.86 19.50
C SER A 207 -6.82 -9.97 20.93
N GLY A 208 -8.12 -9.72 21.09
CA GLY A 208 -8.80 -10.01 22.34
C GLY A 208 -8.70 -11.51 22.57
N VAL A 209 -7.75 -11.93 23.38
CA VAL A 209 -7.79 -13.23 24.01
C VAL A 209 -9.06 -13.19 24.86
N LEU A 210 -10.15 -13.71 24.31
CA LEU A 210 -11.33 -13.98 25.11
C LEU A 210 -10.89 -14.99 26.18
N ASP A 211 -10.94 -14.59 27.44
CA ASP A 211 -10.82 -15.53 28.53
C ASP A 211 -11.93 -16.57 28.35
N PRO A 212 -11.58 -17.84 28.06
CA PRO A 212 -12.58 -18.88 27.80
C PRO A 212 -13.49 -19.14 29.02
N ARG A 213 -13.20 -18.53 30.18
CA ARG A 213 -13.96 -18.71 31.43
C ARG A 213 -14.90 -17.54 31.75
N SER A 214 -14.70 -16.34 31.21
CA SER A 214 -15.47 -15.15 31.58
C SER A 214 -16.22 -14.48 30.44
N GLY A 215 -15.88 -14.75 29.18
CA GLY A 215 -16.48 -14.09 28.02
C GLY A 215 -16.23 -12.56 27.93
N HIS A 216 -15.32 -12.02 28.75
CA HIS A 216 -15.00 -10.59 28.80
C HIS A 216 -13.56 -10.36 28.38
N PRO A 217 -13.23 -9.22 27.72
CA PRO A 217 -11.86 -8.89 27.35
C PRO A 217 -11.00 -8.68 28.61
N VAL A 218 -9.81 -9.28 28.63
CA VAL A 218 -8.81 -9.04 29.66
C VAL A 218 -8.23 -7.64 29.44
N VAL A 219 -8.46 -6.74 30.38
CA VAL A 219 -7.83 -5.41 30.42
C VAL A 219 -6.58 -5.55 31.31
N ASP A 220 -5.39 -5.56 30.72
CA ASP A 220 -4.15 -5.46 31.47
C ASP A 220 -4.07 -4.07 32.16
N ARG A 221 -3.81 -4.12 33.45
CA ARG A 221 -3.58 -2.92 34.28
C ARG A 221 -2.09 -2.56 34.28
#